data_dbf3c41bf4eb9376cb24e334ed7da089
#
_entry.id   dbf3c41bf4eb9376cb24e334ed7da089
#
_cell.length_a   1.000
_cell.length_b   1.000
_cell.length_c   1.000
_cell.angle_alpha   90.00
_cell.angle_beta   90.00
_cell.angle_gamma   90.00
#
_symmetry.space_group_name_H-M   'P 1'
#
loop_
_entity.id
_entity.type
_entity.pdbx_description
1 polymer ?
#
loop_
_entity_poly.entity_id
_entity_poly.type
_entity_poly.pdbx_seq_one_letter_code
_entity_poly.pdbx_strand_id
1 'polypeptide(L)'
;MKANGSNFSEWVRRLEALPKSTQGIVADALLDHSLELYINSTEQCNFRCKYCYEDFSKGRMPQAVVERVKQFIAKRTVGRKRLYLNWFGGEPLIAADVVLDISRHAKSLCEERGIALSGSVTTNG
;
A
#
# COMPACT_ATOMS: atom_id res chain seq x y z
N MET A 1 -18.79 21.79 -12.26
CA MET A 1 -18.63 22.03 -10.80
C MET A 1 -17.34 22.78 -10.57
N LYS A 2 -17.41 24.03 -10.12
CA LYS A 2 -16.20 24.80 -9.76
C LYS A 2 -15.70 24.27 -8.42
N ALA A 3 -14.48 23.72 -8.37
CA ALA A 3 -13.83 23.39 -7.13
C ALA A 3 -13.70 24.68 -6.30
N ASN A 4 -14.37 24.74 -5.15
CA ASN A 4 -14.18 25.79 -4.17
C ASN A 4 -12.74 25.70 -3.69
N GLY A 5 -11.91 26.65 -4.12
CA GLY A 5 -10.56 26.80 -3.61
C GLY A 5 -10.61 27.18 -2.15
N SER A 6 -10.60 26.16 -1.29
CA SER A 6 -10.36 26.36 0.13
C SER A 6 -8.98 26.97 0.25
N ASN A 7 -8.94 28.22 0.69
CA ASN A 7 -7.72 29.01 0.83
C ASN A 7 -6.75 28.25 1.76
N PHE A 8 -5.54 27.92 1.28
CA PHE A 8 -4.51 27.21 2.03
C PHE A 8 -4.28 27.80 3.44
N SER A 9 -4.38 29.13 3.59
CA SER A 9 -4.29 29.83 4.87
C SER A 9 -5.45 29.50 5.84
N GLU A 10 -6.63 29.13 5.35
CA GLU A 10 -7.74 28.67 6.18
C GLU A 10 -7.50 27.25 6.69
N TRP A 11 -6.94 26.40 5.87
CA TRP A 11 -6.51 25.05 6.28
C TRP A 11 -5.45 25.10 7.37
N VAL A 12 -4.44 25.96 7.23
CA VAL A 12 -3.39 26.15 8.24
C VAL A 12 -4.01 26.60 9.55
N ARG A 13 -4.88 27.59 9.55
CA ARG A 13 -5.58 28.07 10.78
C ARG A 13 -6.42 26.97 11.45
N ARG A 14 -7.08 26.11 10.67
CA ARG A 14 -7.82 24.98 11.23
C ARG A 14 -6.91 23.95 11.88
N LEU A 15 -5.75 23.67 11.28
CA LEU A 15 -4.75 22.79 11.88
C LEU A 15 -4.18 23.36 13.17
N GLU A 16 -3.88 24.64 13.21
CA GLU A 16 -3.37 25.35 14.41
C GLU A 16 -4.37 25.40 15.55
N ALA A 17 -5.67 25.36 15.25
CA ALA A 17 -6.74 25.33 16.25
C ALA A 17 -6.96 23.94 16.88
N LEU A 18 -6.36 22.89 16.34
CA LEU A 18 -6.46 21.54 16.90
C LEU A 18 -5.61 21.41 18.18
N PRO A 19 -5.97 20.51 19.10
CA PRO A 19 -5.09 20.14 20.23
C PRO A 19 -3.71 19.72 19.73
N LYS A 20 -2.64 20.05 20.46
CA LYS A 20 -1.26 19.72 20.06
C LYS A 20 -1.04 18.22 19.75
N SER A 21 -1.70 17.34 20.51
CA SER A 21 -1.69 15.89 20.26
C SER A 21 -2.27 15.53 18.89
N THR A 22 -3.37 16.19 18.50
CA THR A 22 -4.02 15.99 17.21
C THR A 22 -3.23 16.63 16.07
N GLN A 23 -2.61 17.79 16.30
CA GLN A 23 -1.71 18.42 15.32
C GLN A 23 -0.54 17.49 14.97
N GLY A 24 0.05 16.81 15.95
CA GLY A 24 1.12 15.82 15.74
C GLY A 24 0.68 14.66 14.86
N ILE A 25 -0.50 14.11 15.12
CA ILE A 25 -1.08 13.01 14.33
C ILE A 25 -1.34 13.45 12.87
N VAL A 26 -1.93 14.63 12.69
CA VAL A 26 -2.22 15.18 11.35
C VAL A 26 -0.92 15.50 10.61
N ALA A 27 0.05 16.10 11.29
CA ALA A 27 1.35 16.38 10.71
C ALA A 27 2.07 15.10 10.27
N ASP A 28 2.07 14.05 11.11
CA ASP A 28 2.69 12.75 10.79
C ASP A 28 1.96 12.06 9.62
N ALA A 29 0.64 12.22 9.53
CA ALA A 29 -0.16 11.70 8.41
C ALA A 29 0.07 12.46 7.09
N LEU A 30 0.36 13.77 7.16
CA LEU A 30 0.66 14.60 6.00
C LEU A 30 2.14 14.53 5.59
N LEU A 31 3.02 14.13 6.51
CA LEU A 31 4.42 13.90 6.20
C LEU A 31 4.54 12.60 5.38
N ASP A 32 5.24 12.70 4.27
CA ASP A 32 5.46 11.59 3.32
C ASP A 32 6.46 10.54 3.89
N HIS A 33 6.22 10.10 5.14
CA HIS A 33 7.08 9.16 5.85
C HIS A 33 6.69 7.69 5.65
N SER A 34 5.51 7.43 5.13
CA SER A 34 5.02 6.08 4.91
C SER A 34 4.66 5.85 3.45
N LEU A 35 4.89 4.64 2.98
CA LEU A 35 4.39 4.14 1.71
C LEU A 35 3.46 2.96 2.02
N GLU A 36 2.24 3.03 1.54
CA GLU A 36 1.28 1.95 1.63
C GLU A 36 0.92 1.46 0.23
N LEU A 37 1.01 0.17 0.02
CA LEU A 37 0.73 -0.47 -1.26
C LEU A 37 -0.33 -1.56 -1.08
N TYR A 38 -1.36 -1.50 -1.92
CA TYR A 38 -2.31 -2.58 -2.12
C TYR A 38 -1.95 -3.31 -3.41
N ILE A 39 -1.61 -4.58 -3.30
CA ILE A 39 -1.06 -5.36 -4.41
C ILE A 39 -1.96 -6.56 -4.66
N ASN A 40 -2.48 -6.64 -5.88
CA ASN A 40 -3.21 -7.81 -6.36
C ASN A 40 -2.22 -8.77 -7.02
N SER A 41 -1.92 -9.88 -6.37
CA SER A 41 -1.02 -10.90 -6.91
C SER A 41 -1.66 -11.69 -8.05
N THR A 42 -2.99 -11.82 -8.01
CA THR A 42 -3.83 -12.47 -9.01
C THR A 42 -5.29 -12.06 -8.86
N GLU A 43 -6.05 -12.06 -9.94
CA GLU A 43 -7.52 -11.99 -9.89
C GLU A 43 -8.17 -13.38 -9.75
N GLN A 44 -7.40 -14.46 -9.94
CA GLN A 44 -7.93 -15.83 -9.79
C GLN A 44 -8.29 -16.11 -8.33
N CYS A 45 -9.41 -16.81 -8.15
CA CYS A 45 -9.91 -17.21 -6.85
C CYS A 45 -10.49 -18.61 -6.94
N ASN A 46 -10.39 -19.39 -5.88
CA ASN A 46 -11.03 -20.69 -5.73
C ASN A 46 -12.50 -20.57 -5.29
N PHE A 47 -12.95 -19.38 -4.89
CA PHE A 47 -14.34 -19.08 -4.55
C PHE A 47 -15.03 -18.27 -5.66
N ARG A 48 -16.37 -18.25 -5.64
CA ARG A 48 -17.25 -17.44 -6.50
C ARG A 48 -18.35 -16.83 -5.65
N CYS A 49 -17.95 -15.84 -4.82
CA CYS A 49 -18.89 -15.16 -3.94
C CYS A 49 -19.87 -14.32 -4.75
N LYS A 50 -21.15 -14.36 -4.40
CA LYS A 50 -22.21 -13.65 -5.13
C LYS A 50 -22.05 -12.12 -5.15
N TYR A 51 -21.33 -11.57 -4.20
CA TYR A 51 -21.05 -10.14 -4.06
C TYR A 51 -19.64 -9.76 -4.52
N CYS A 52 -18.90 -10.67 -5.15
CA CYS A 52 -17.56 -10.39 -5.60
C CYS A 52 -17.58 -9.41 -6.79
N TYR A 53 -16.72 -8.41 -6.73
CA TYR A 53 -16.57 -7.42 -7.79
C TYR A 53 -15.53 -7.80 -8.85
N GLU A 54 -14.72 -8.85 -8.57
CA GLU A 54 -13.72 -9.34 -9.52
C GLU A 54 -14.38 -10.05 -10.70
N ASP A 55 -13.89 -9.76 -11.90
CA ASP A 55 -14.33 -10.42 -13.14
C ASP A 55 -13.43 -11.61 -13.54
N PHE A 56 -12.35 -11.82 -12.78
CA PHE A 56 -11.36 -12.89 -12.98
C PHE A 56 -10.70 -12.88 -14.36
N SER A 57 -10.72 -11.73 -15.06
CA SER A 57 -10.21 -11.59 -16.43
C SER A 57 -8.69 -11.65 -16.51
N LYS A 58 -8.01 -11.23 -15.44
CA LYS A 58 -6.56 -11.23 -15.34
C LYS A 58 -6.10 -12.40 -14.48
N GLY A 59 -5.09 -13.06 -14.94
CA GLY A 59 -4.47 -14.16 -14.21
C GLY A 59 -3.49 -13.65 -13.15
N ARG A 60 -2.55 -14.50 -12.86
CA ARG A 60 -1.43 -14.24 -11.96
C ARG A 60 -0.55 -13.09 -12.50
N MET A 61 0.02 -12.30 -11.60
CA MET A 61 0.96 -11.23 -11.94
C MET A 61 2.16 -11.80 -12.72
N PRO A 62 2.43 -11.29 -13.93
CA PRO A 62 3.60 -11.72 -14.73
C PRO A 62 4.92 -11.33 -14.04
N GLN A 63 5.97 -12.16 -14.24
CA GLN A 63 7.28 -11.91 -13.64
C GLN A 63 7.84 -10.51 -13.96
N ALA A 64 7.65 -10.02 -15.17
CA ALA A 64 8.07 -8.68 -15.56
C ALA A 64 7.41 -7.58 -14.71
N VAL A 65 6.17 -7.80 -14.27
CA VAL A 65 5.46 -6.87 -13.36
C VAL A 65 5.98 -7.03 -11.94
N VAL A 66 6.24 -8.24 -11.48
CA VAL A 66 6.89 -8.52 -10.17
C VAL A 66 8.19 -7.72 -10.03
N GLU A 67 9.06 -7.80 -11.05
CA GLU A 67 10.34 -7.06 -11.02
C GLU A 67 10.13 -5.54 -11.01
N ARG A 68 9.15 -5.04 -11.74
CA ARG A 68 8.81 -3.60 -11.72
C ARG A 68 8.26 -3.15 -10.37
N VAL A 69 7.46 -3.98 -9.71
CA VAL A 69 6.95 -3.70 -8.35
C VAL A 69 8.12 -3.63 -7.35
N LYS A 70 9.08 -4.56 -7.43
CA LYS A 70 10.29 -4.51 -6.61
C LYS A 70 11.10 -3.23 -6.84
N GLN A 71 11.33 -2.85 -8.10
CA GLN A 71 12.01 -1.59 -8.45
C GLN A 71 11.25 -0.36 -7.94
N PHE A 72 9.92 -0.38 -8.05
CA PHE A 72 9.06 0.69 -7.53
C PHE A 72 9.20 0.82 -6.02
N ILE A 73 9.12 -0.28 -5.28
CA ILE A 73 9.34 -0.31 -3.82
C ILE A 73 10.71 0.27 -3.50
N ALA A 74 11.77 -0.20 -4.16
CA ALA A 74 13.14 0.27 -3.92
C ALA A 74 13.29 1.78 -4.15
N LYS A 75 12.66 2.30 -5.19
CA LYS A 75 12.71 3.73 -5.52
C LYS A 75 11.88 4.58 -4.56
N ARG A 76 10.68 4.12 -4.21
CA ARG A 76 9.70 4.92 -3.45
C ARG A 76 9.92 4.86 -1.94
N THR A 77 10.70 3.91 -1.44
CA THR A 77 11.03 3.81 -0.01
C THR A 77 12.22 4.67 0.41
N VAL A 78 12.92 5.32 -0.52
CA VAL A 78 14.00 6.24 -0.17
C VAL A 78 13.48 7.37 0.70
N GLY A 79 14.08 7.54 1.89
CA GLY A 79 13.69 8.56 2.86
C GLY A 79 12.39 8.27 3.64
N ARG A 80 11.79 7.10 3.44
CA ARG A 80 10.60 6.67 4.19
C ARG A 80 10.99 6.03 5.51
N LYS A 81 10.05 6.07 6.47
CA LYS A 81 10.19 5.40 7.77
C LYS A 81 9.39 4.11 7.86
N ARG A 82 8.36 3.97 7.04
CA ARG A 82 7.43 2.84 7.07
C ARG A 82 7.04 2.40 5.67
N LEU A 83 6.89 1.09 5.49
CA LEU A 83 6.31 0.46 4.31
C LEU A 83 5.21 -0.50 4.76
N TYR A 84 4.03 -0.36 4.14
CA TYR A 84 2.90 -1.28 4.34
C TYR A 84 2.63 -2.01 3.03
N LEU A 85 2.60 -3.34 3.08
CA LEU A 85 2.21 -4.19 1.95
C LEU A 85 0.91 -4.90 2.28
N ASN A 86 -0.14 -4.55 1.57
CA ASN A 86 -1.46 -5.17 1.73
C ASN A 86 -1.75 -6.02 0.50
N TRP A 87 -1.84 -7.32 0.71
CA TRP A 87 -2.11 -8.28 -0.34
C TRP A 87 -3.59 -8.50 -0.52
N PHE A 88 -4.05 -8.35 -1.74
CA PHE A 88 -5.44 -8.41 -2.12
C PHE A 88 -5.60 -9.10 -3.48
N GLY A 89 -6.82 -9.09 -4.05
CA GLY A 89 -7.16 -9.66 -5.35
C GLY A 89 -8.27 -10.68 -5.25
N GLY A 90 -8.27 -11.70 -6.10
CA GLY A 90 -9.16 -12.83 -5.97
C GLY A 90 -8.85 -13.62 -4.70
N GLU A 91 -7.90 -14.56 -4.78
CA GLU A 91 -7.29 -15.21 -3.61
C GLU A 91 -5.76 -15.09 -3.71
N PRO A 92 -5.13 -14.23 -2.92
CA PRO A 92 -3.69 -13.97 -3.03
C PRO A 92 -2.82 -15.21 -2.85
N LEU A 93 -3.26 -16.18 -2.04
CA LEU A 93 -2.48 -17.38 -1.75
C LEU A 93 -2.43 -18.38 -2.91
N ILE A 94 -3.27 -18.22 -3.94
CA ILE A 94 -3.12 -18.96 -5.21
C ILE A 94 -1.82 -18.56 -5.92
N ALA A 95 -1.36 -17.31 -5.72
CA ALA A 95 -0.09 -16.81 -6.22
C ALA A 95 0.88 -16.51 -5.06
N ALA A 96 0.95 -17.43 -4.09
CA ALA A 96 1.76 -17.26 -2.87
C ALA A 96 3.25 -17.01 -3.17
N ASP A 97 3.79 -17.55 -4.23
CA ASP A 97 5.16 -17.33 -4.66
C ASP A 97 5.41 -15.87 -5.08
N VAL A 98 4.44 -15.20 -5.75
CA VAL A 98 4.50 -13.75 -6.06
C VAL A 98 4.49 -12.95 -4.76
N VAL A 99 3.57 -13.28 -3.84
CA VAL A 99 3.46 -12.65 -2.53
C VAL A 99 4.79 -12.76 -1.78
N LEU A 100 5.35 -13.97 -1.71
CA LEU A 100 6.59 -14.25 -1.01
C LEU A 100 7.80 -13.56 -1.66
N ASP A 101 7.89 -13.56 -2.99
CA ASP A 101 9.02 -12.97 -3.70
C ASP A 101 9.10 -11.45 -3.47
N ILE A 102 8.00 -10.73 -3.65
CA ILE A 102 7.96 -9.29 -3.40
C ILE A 102 8.14 -8.98 -1.91
N SER A 103 7.51 -9.75 -1.02
CA SER A 103 7.62 -9.53 0.42
C SER A 103 9.04 -9.77 0.95
N ARG A 104 9.74 -10.78 0.46
CA ARG A 104 11.15 -11.03 0.82
C ARG A 104 12.06 -9.91 0.34
N HIS A 105 11.86 -9.44 -0.90
CA HIS A 105 12.60 -8.29 -1.42
C HIS A 105 12.36 -7.04 -0.57
N ALA A 106 11.10 -6.74 -0.26
CA ALA A 106 10.73 -5.60 0.58
C ALA A 106 11.33 -5.71 1.98
N LYS A 107 11.32 -6.91 2.58
CA LYS A 107 11.91 -7.17 3.89
C LYS A 107 13.40 -6.88 3.90
N SER A 108 14.15 -7.45 2.98
CA SER A 108 15.61 -7.24 2.86
C SER A 108 15.94 -5.74 2.70
N LEU A 109 15.20 -5.06 1.82
CA LEU A 109 15.37 -3.63 1.58
C LEU A 109 15.07 -2.77 2.81
N CYS A 110 14.01 -3.12 3.53
CA CYS A 110 13.60 -2.40 4.74
C CYS A 110 14.61 -2.61 5.88
N GLU A 111 15.13 -3.82 6.05
CA GLU A 111 16.18 -4.12 7.02
C GLU A 111 17.44 -3.33 6.71
N GLU A 112 17.88 -3.28 5.46
CA GLU A 112 19.05 -2.51 5.02
C GLU A 112 18.89 -1.01 5.29
N ARG A 113 17.68 -0.47 5.12
CA ARG A 113 17.41 0.97 5.21
C ARG A 113 16.86 1.44 6.56
N GLY A 114 16.65 0.54 7.51
CA GLY A 114 16.03 0.87 8.80
C GLY A 114 14.57 1.31 8.68
N ILE A 115 13.82 0.76 7.71
CA ILE A 115 12.42 1.04 7.47
C ILE A 115 11.56 0.00 8.18
N ALA A 116 10.55 0.43 8.92
CA ALA A 116 9.58 -0.46 9.53
C ALA A 116 8.67 -1.06 8.46
N LEU A 117 8.67 -2.40 8.32
CA LEU A 117 7.81 -3.13 7.40
C LEU A 117 6.64 -3.77 8.16
N SER A 118 5.44 -3.58 7.66
CA SER A 118 4.25 -4.31 8.08
C SER A 118 3.32 -4.55 6.89
N GLY A 119 2.26 -5.32 7.10
CA GLY A 119 1.28 -5.56 6.06
C GLY A 119 0.21 -6.56 6.45
N SER A 120 -0.66 -6.86 5.51
CA SER A 120 -1.78 -7.76 5.68
C SER A 120 -1.99 -8.61 4.43
N VAL A 121 -2.71 -9.71 4.62
CA VAL A 121 -3.21 -10.55 3.52
C VAL A 121 -4.71 -10.72 3.73
N THR A 122 -5.50 -10.32 2.74
CA THR A 122 -6.93 -10.63 2.71
C THR A 122 -7.11 -11.93 1.96
N THR A 123 -7.52 -12.96 2.67
CA THR A 123 -7.64 -14.33 2.17
C THR A 123 -8.95 -14.97 2.61
N ASN A 124 -9.41 -15.93 1.84
CA ASN A 124 -10.58 -16.74 2.19
C ASN A 124 -10.22 -17.99 3.02
N GLY A 125 -8.94 -18.19 3.36
CA GLY A 125 -8.45 -19.25 4.24
C GLY A 125 -7.88 -20.43 3.50
#